data_3b57423dd33b818c5cd223a4df795afd
#
_entry.id   3b57423dd33b818c5cd223a4df795afd
#
_cell.length_a   1.000
_cell.length_b   1.000
_cell.length_c   1.000
_cell.angle_alpha   90.00
_cell.angle_beta   90.00
_cell.angle_gamma   90.00
#
_symmetry.space_group_name_H-M   'P 1'
#
loop_
_entity.id
_entity.type
_entity.pdbx_description
1 polymer ?
#
loop_
_entity_poly.entity_id
_entity_poly.type
_entity_poly.pdbx_seq_one_letter_code
_entity_poly.pdbx_strand_id
1 'polypeptide(L)'
;GRRRLREGDGRHGLPVTAPAPRPTLEHLPIPLLAMPMGTGGVGLAWRQAHHALGVPAAVGEALLGFTALLWIALVALQALRAFRHPDAVLAELRHPVRVAFAAAPTIGLMIVAAFLHPHAPWLGAPLWGIAVTLHLLVAMLLLRRILAGRGEAAMLAPPLMIPFVGNVLAPVFGVGMGFVQASWMMFGVGIILWLAVQPLLLHRLFAGPPLPPGLQRLIAEATART
;
A
#
# COMPACT_ATOMS: atom_id res chain seq x y z
N GLY A 1 14.31 -5.86 -73.27
CA GLY A 1 13.61 -6.32 -72.12
C GLY A 1 13.56 -5.25 -71.01
N ARG A 2 12.49 -4.46 -70.93
CA ARG A 2 12.27 -3.44 -69.87
C ARG A 2 11.59 -4.13 -68.70
N ARG A 3 12.33 -4.40 -67.60
CA ARG A 3 11.75 -4.80 -66.29
C ARG A 3 11.11 -3.57 -65.64
N ARG A 4 9.80 -3.53 -65.57
CA ARG A 4 9.06 -2.58 -64.75
C ARG A 4 9.26 -2.98 -63.29
N LEU A 5 9.93 -2.11 -62.51
CA LEU A 5 9.94 -2.20 -61.03
C LEU A 5 8.54 -1.84 -60.53
N ARG A 6 7.88 -2.78 -59.87
CA ARG A 6 6.64 -2.54 -59.13
C ARG A 6 7.05 -1.80 -57.86
N GLU A 7 6.71 -0.54 -57.76
CA GLU A 7 6.68 0.22 -56.48
C GLU A 7 5.61 -0.42 -55.62
N GLY A 8 6.06 -1.07 -54.55
CA GLY A 8 5.19 -1.58 -53.48
C GLY A 8 4.69 -0.39 -52.65
N ASP A 9 3.39 -0.14 -52.74
CA ASP A 9 2.65 0.80 -51.89
C ASP A 9 2.78 0.39 -50.42
N GLY A 10 3.81 0.93 -49.76
CA GLY A 10 4.10 0.73 -48.35
C GLY A 10 3.19 1.54 -47.43
N ARG A 11 1.89 1.31 -47.50
CA ARG A 11 0.98 1.78 -46.43
C ARG A 11 1.19 0.90 -45.20
N HIS A 12 2.19 1.26 -44.43
CA HIS A 12 2.27 0.81 -43.02
C HIS A 12 1.04 1.35 -42.30
N GLY A 13 -0.04 0.57 -42.31
CA GLY A 13 -1.15 0.78 -41.37
C GLY A 13 -0.60 0.80 -39.97
N LEU A 14 -0.70 1.94 -39.31
CA LEU A 14 -0.41 2.07 -37.89
C LEU A 14 -1.21 0.98 -37.16
N PRO A 15 -0.61 0.24 -36.22
CA PRO A 15 -1.36 -0.76 -35.48
C PRO A 15 -2.53 -0.04 -34.80
N VAL A 16 -3.75 -0.44 -35.16
CA VAL A 16 -4.96 0.01 -34.49
C VAL A 16 -4.82 -0.42 -33.05
N THR A 17 -4.48 0.54 -32.18
CA THR A 17 -4.41 0.31 -30.73
C THR A 17 -5.81 -0.11 -30.32
N ALA A 18 -5.94 -1.36 -29.86
CA ALA A 18 -7.18 -1.86 -29.29
C ALA A 18 -7.64 -0.87 -28.20
N PRO A 19 -8.94 -0.50 -28.17
CA PRO A 19 -9.45 0.42 -27.15
C PRO A 19 -9.09 -0.11 -25.77
N ALA A 20 -8.55 0.80 -24.94
CA ALA A 20 -8.18 0.45 -23.55
C ALA A 20 -9.38 -0.20 -22.86
N PRO A 21 -9.20 -1.33 -22.16
CA PRO A 21 -10.29 -2.01 -21.49
C PRO A 21 -10.98 -1.03 -20.54
N ARG A 22 -12.32 -0.99 -20.59
CA ARG A 22 -13.09 -0.11 -19.72
C ARG A 22 -12.77 -0.46 -18.25
N PRO A 23 -12.59 0.54 -17.38
CA PRO A 23 -12.34 0.30 -15.98
C PRO A 23 -13.54 -0.42 -15.38
N THR A 24 -13.38 -1.71 -15.08
CA THR A 24 -14.40 -2.53 -14.41
C THR A 24 -13.96 -2.79 -12.98
N LEU A 25 -14.91 -3.13 -12.12
CA LEU A 25 -14.63 -3.47 -10.72
C LEU A 25 -13.61 -4.61 -10.60
N GLU A 26 -13.59 -5.53 -11.55
CA GLU A 26 -12.62 -6.64 -11.62
C GLU A 26 -11.17 -6.15 -11.63
N HIS A 27 -10.90 -5.02 -12.30
CA HIS A 27 -9.57 -4.45 -12.46
C HIS A 27 -9.19 -3.43 -11.38
N LEU A 28 -9.98 -3.28 -10.30
CA LEU A 28 -9.66 -2.38 -9.19
C LEU A 28 -8.45 -2.90 -8.39
N PRO A 29 -7.26 -2.28 -8.50
CA PRO A 29 -6.06 -2.85 -7.93
C PRO A 29 -6.01 -2.71 -6.40
N ILE A 30 -5.56 -3.76 -5.69
CA ILE A 30 -5.36 -3.75 -4.22
C ILE A 30 -4.45 -2.60 -3.76
N PRO A 31 -3.39 -2.19 -4.48
CA PRO A 31 -2.56 -1.05 -4.07
C PRO A 31 -3.30 0.27 -3.82
N LEU A 32 -4.50 0.47 -4.36
CA LEU A 32 -5.32 1.65 -4.03
C LEU A 32 -5.64 1.77 -2.53
N LEU A 33 -5.67 0.65 -1.80
CA LEU A 33 -5.86 0.64 -0.35
C LEU A 33 -4.71 1.31 0.42
N ALA A 34 -3.59 1.64 -0.25
CA ALA A 34 -2.52 2.43 0.34
C ALA A 34 -2.78 3.96 0.30
N MET A 35 -3.75 4.45 -0.48
CA MET A 35 -4.07 5.88 -0.55
C MET A 35 -4.43 6.48 0.82
N PRO A 36 -5.28 5.83 1.65
CA PRO A 36 -5.57 6.32 3.00
C PRO A 36 -4.34 6.43 3.91
N MET A 37 -3.28 5.66 3.66
CA MET A 37 -2.05 5.76 4.44
C MET A 37 -1.34 7.11 4.17
N GLY A 38 -1.28 7.53 2.90
CA GLY A 38 -0.67 8.79 2.51
C GLY A 38 -1.49 10.00 2.99
N THR A 39 -2.77 10.04 2.65
CA THR A 39 -3.66 11.14 3.05
C THR A 39 -3.80 11.24 4.56
N GLY A 40 -3.96 10.11 5.25
CA GLY A 40 -4.05 10.05 6.70
C GLY A 40 -2.74 10.44 7.39
N GLY A 41 -1.59 10.04 6.81
CA GLY A 41 -0.27 10.47 7.29
C GLY A 41 -0.11 11.99 7.31
N VAL A 42 -0.56 12.67 6.23
CA VAL A 42 -0.58 14.16 6.19
C VAL A 42 -1.51 14.74 7.27
N GLY A 43 -2.72 14.16 7.41
CA GLY A 43 -3.68 14.61 8.44
C GLY A 43 -3.13 14.47 9.86
N LEU A 44 -2.45 13.36 10.16
CA LEU A 44 -1.81 13.13 11.47
C LEU A 44 -0.62 14.05 11.69
N ALA A 45 0.21 14.27 10.67
CA ALA A 45 1.31 15.22 10.73
C ALA A 45 0.78 16.65 10.99
N TRP A 46 -0.33 17.03 10.37
CA TRP A 46 -0.98 18.30 10.61
C TRP A 46 -1.54 18.43 12.03
N ARG A 47 -2.18 17.36 12.55
CA ARG A 47 -2.64 17.32 13.95
C ARG A 47 -1.47 17.53 14.92
N GLN A 48 -0.32 16.92 14.65
CA GLN A 48 0.89 17.11 15.45
C GLN A 48 1.46 18.52 15.31
N ALA A 49 1.44 19.09 14.09
CA ALA A 49 1.83 20.49 13.87
C ALA A 49 0.91 21.46 14.59
N HIS A 50 -0.40 21.17 14.70
CA HIS A 50 -1.31 21.97 15.53
C HIS A 50 -0.84 22.03 16.98
N HIS A 51 -0.50 20.88 17.58
CA HIS A 51 -0.01 20.84 18.96
C HIS A 51 1.35 21.50 19.16
N ALA A 52 2.25 21.40 18.18
CA ALA A 52 3.61 21.92 18.30
C ALA A 52 3.77 23.38 17.86
N LEU A 53 3.01 23.82 16.86
CA LEU A 53 3.19 25.10 16.16
C LEU A 53 1.94 26.00 16.22
N GLY A 54 0.82 25.53 16.75
CA GLY A 54 -0.42 26.30 16.84
C GLY A 54 -1.16 26.52 15.51
N VAL A 55 -0.84 25.75 14.44
CA VAL A 55 -1.55 25.85 13.17
C VAL A 55 -3.02 25.44 13.33
N PRO A 56 -3.96 25.88 12.45
CA PRO A 56 -5.39 25.56 12.59
C PRO A 56 -5.66 24.04 12.61
N ALA A 57 -6.31 23.53 13.66
CA ALA A 57 -6.66 22.11 13.81
C ALA A 57 -7.59 21.61 12.70
N ALA A 58 -8.51 22.47 12.21
CA ALA A 58 -9.53 22.12 11.25
C ALA A 58 -9.01 21.46 9.97
N VAL A 59 -7.82 21.85 9.52
CA VAL A 59 -7.19 21.27 8.31
C VAL A 59 -6.82 19.80 8.54
N GLY A 60 -6.19 19.49 9.67
CA GLY A 60 -5.82 18.12 10.03
C GLY A 60 -7.07 17.23 10.20
N GLU A 61 -8.09 17.74 10.89
CA GLU A 61 -9.35 17.03 11.11
C GLU A 61 -10.11 16.79 9.80
N ALA A 62 -10.15 17.77 8.89
CA ALA A 62 -10.74 17.62 7.57
C ALA A 62 -10.01 16.56 6.72
N LEU A 63 -8.67 16.54 6.74
CA LEU A 63 -7.86 15.54 6.05
C LEU A 63 -8.08 14.13 6.62
N LEU A 64 -8.19 14.00 7.95
CA LEU A 64 -8.45 12.72 8.60
C LEU A 64 -9.88 12.23 8.33
N GLY A 65 -10.86 13.12 8.36
CA GLY A 65 -12.25 12.83 7.99
C GLY A 65 -12.36 12.36 6.54
N PHE A 66 -11.69 13.07 5.60
CA PHE A 66 -11.58 12.63 4.21
C PHE A 66 -10.92 11.26 4.09
N THR A 67 -9.83 11.02 4.84
CA THR A 67 -9.15 9.73 4.87
C THR A 67 -10.06 8.60 5.35
N ALA A 68 -10.88 8.84 6.37
CA ALA A 68 -11.84 7.86 6.87
C ALA A 68 -12.88 7.50 5.81
N LEU A 69 -13.45 8.50 5.13
CA LEU A 69 -14.40 8.29 4.04
C LEU A 69 -13.76 7.54 2.87
N LEU A 70 -12.55 7.92 2.48
CA LEU A 70 -11.79 7.25 1.42
C LEU A 70 -11.50 5.79 1.78
N TRP A 71 -11.10 5.53 3.02
CA TRP A 71 -10.85 4.18 3.50
C TRP A 71 -12.12 3.33 3.45
N ILE A 72 -13.25 3.83 3.96
CA ILE A 72 -14.54 3.14 3.91
C ILE A 72 -14.94 2.83 2.47
N ALA A 73 -14.85 3.80 1.57
CA ALA A 73 -15.21 3.63 0.17
C ALA A 73 -14.34 2.57 -0.51
N LEU A 74 -13.01 2.62 -0.34
CA LEU A 74 -12.09 1.68 -0.95
C LEU A 74 -12.24 0.26 -0.38
N VAL A 75 -12.44 0.11 0.93
CA VAL A 75 -12.68 -1.20 1.56
C VAL A 75 -14.03 -1.77 1.10
N ALA A 76 -15.08 -0.96 1.02
CA ALA A 76 -16.38 -1.39 0.50
C ALA A 76 -16.30 -1.83 -0.97
N LEU A 77 -15.58 -1.08 -1.81
CA LEU A 77 -15.35 -1.45 -3.22
C LEU A 77 -14.53 -2.74 -3.35
N GLN A 78 -13.50 -2.93 -2.54
CA GLN A 78 -12.72 -4.17 -2.54
C GLN A 78 -13.51 -5.36 -1.98
N ALA A 79 -14.35 -5.15 -0.98
CA ALA A 79 -15.26 -6.17 -0.49
C ALA A 79 -16.27 -6.59 -1.58
N LEU A 80 -16.88 -5.62 -2.26
CA LEU A 80 -17.78 -5.88 -3.39
C LEU A 80 -17.07 -6.61 -4.52
N ARG A 81 -15.82 -6.23 -4.81
CA ARG A 81 -14.97 -6.94 -5.77
C ARG A 81 -14.70 -8.38 -5.35
N ALA A 82 -14.39 -8.62 -4.07
CA ALA A 82 -14.15 -9.95 -3.54
C ALA A 82 -15.40 -10.86 -3.66
N PHE A 83 -16.59 -10.28 -3.49
CA PHE A 83 -17.84 -11.03 -3.68
C PHE A 83 -18.15 -11.34 -5.16
N ARG A 84 -17.86 -10.40 -6.07
CA ARG A 84 -18.21 -10.53 -7.49
C ARG A 84 -17.13 -11.20 -8.33
N HIS A 85 -15.85 -10.99 -7.97
CA HIS A 85 -14.68 -11.45 -8.70
C HIS A 85 -13.63 -12.07 -7.76
N PRO A 86 -13.96 -13.15 -7.03
CA PRO A 86 -13.06 -13.74 -6.04
C PRO A 86 -11.74 -14.24 -6.67
N ASP A 87 -11.79 -14.75 -7.90
CA ASP A 87 -10.61 -15.23 -8.60
C ASP A 87 -9.61 -14.11 -8.90
N ALA A 88 -10.09 -12.91 -9.26
CA ALA A 88 -9.25 -11.75 -9.50
C ALA A 88 -8.55 -11.28 -8.21
N VAL A 89 -9.25 -11.29 -7.08
CA VAL A 89 -8.68 -10.98 -5.77
C VAL A 89 -7.65 -12.04 -5.37
N LEU A 90 -7.98 -13.32 -5.53
CA LEU A 90 -7.06 -14.41 -5.22
C LEU A 90 -5.79 -14.37 -6.07
N ALA A 91 -5.90 -14.02 -7.35
CA ALA A 91 -4.75 -13.84 -8.24
C ALA A 91 -3.83 -12.72 -7.72
N GLU A 92 -4.38 -11.59 -7.25
CA GLU A 92 -3.57 -10.51 -6.65
C GLU A 92 -2.92 -10.92 -5.33
N LEU A 93 -3.62 -11.68 -4.47
CA LEU A 93 -3.06 -12.18 -3.21
C LEU A 93 -1.98 -13.26 -3.44
N ARG A 94 -2.00 -13.93 -4.58
CA ARG A 94 -0.93 -14.86 -4.98
C ARG A 94 0.27 -14.14 -5.60
N HIS A 95 0.07 -12.94 -6.13
CA HIS A 95 1.12 -12.17 -6.78
C HIS A 95 2.19 -11.74 -5.76
N PRO A 96 3.49 -12.00 -6.03
CA PRO A 96 4.57 -11.83 -5.05
C PRO A 96 4.68 -10.40 -4.50
N VAL A 97 4.46 -9.38 -5.31
CA VAL A 97 4.56 -7.97 -4.88
C VAL A 97 3.24 -7.44 -4.35
N ARG A 98 2.11 -7.75 -5.02
CA ARG A 98 0.80 -7.18 -4.68
C ARG A 98 0.27 -7.68 -3.33
N VAL A 99 0.62 -8.89 -2.92
CA VAL A 99 0.19 -9.46 -1.63
C VAL A 99 0.60 -8.60 -0.44
N ALA A 100 1.69 -7.85 -0.52
CA ALA A 100 2.12 -6.95 0.53
C ALA A 100 1.10 -5.84 0.83
N PHE A 101 0.34 -5.41 -0.18
CA PHE A 101 -0.72 -4.41 -0.01
C PHE A 101 -1.96 -4.92 0.75
N ALA A 102 -2.06 -6.23 1.01
CA ALA A 102 -3.10 -6.77 1.89
C ALA A 102 -3.02 -6.21 3.33
N ALA A 103 -1.87 -5.68 3.74
CA ALA A 103 -1.70 -5.01 5.02
C ALA A 103 -2.11 -3.52 5.00
N ALA A 104 -2.29 -2.90 3.84
CA ALA A 104 -2.64 -1.48 3.74
C ALA A 104 -4.00 -1.12 4.38
N PRO A 105 -5.08 -1.91 4.21
CA PRO A 105 -6.35 -1.60 4.86
C PRO A 105 -6.29 -1.64 6.38
N THR A 106 -5.41 -2.46 6.98
CA THR A 106 -5.27 -2.52 8.44
C THR A 106 -4.56 -1.29 8.99
N ILE A 107 -3.56 -0.76 8.26
CA ILE A 107 -2.91 0.52 8.61
C ILE A 107 -3.93 1.67 8.44
N GLY A 108 -4.69 1.68 7.35
CA GLY A 108 -5.78 2.65 7.17
C GLY A 108 -6.78 2.62 8.32
N LEU A 109 -7.14 1.43 8.81
CA LEU A 109 -8.02 1.28 9.97
C LEU A 109 -7.39 1.81 11.27
N MET A 110 -6.08 1.65 11.48
CA MET A 110 -5.38 2.27 12.61
C MET A 110 -5.50 3.80 12.56
N ILE A 111 -5.36 4.40 11.38
CA ILE A 111 -5.50 5.85 11.18
C ILE A 111 -6.95 6.31 11.44
N VAL A 112 -7.93 5.55 10.93
CA VAL A 112 -9.36 5.82 11.19
C VAL A 112 -9.67 5.74 12.69
N ALA A 113 -9.11 4.73 13.37
CA ALA A 113 -9.24 4.59 14.82
C ALA A 113 -8.64 5.79 15.57
N ALA A 114 -7.46 6.26 15.15
CA ALA A 114 -6.80 7.45 15.70
C ALA A 114 -7.58 8.74 15.43
N PHE A 115 -8.24 8.84 14.28
CA PHE A 115 -9.15 9.95 13.98
C PHE A 115 -10.37 9.95 14.90
N LEU A 116 -11.00 8.79 15.09
CA LEU A 116 -12.23 8.65 15.86
C LEU A 116 -12.01 8.77 17.38
N HIS A 117 -10.85 8.36 17.87
CA HIS A 117 -10.64 8.24 19.32
C HIS A 117 -10.90 9.53 20.12
N PRO A 118 -10.48 10.74 19.71
CA PRO A 118 -10.80 11.97 20.44
C PRO A 118 -12.31 12.29 20.50
N HIS A 119 -13.08 11.81 19.51
CA HIS A 119 -14.50 12.10 19.39
C HIS A 119 -15.38 10.97 19.96
N ALA A 120 -14.93 9.74 19.84
CA ALA A 120 -15.62 8.52 20.27
C ALA A 120 -14.61 7.48 20.79
N PRO A 121 -14.07 7.63 22.00
CA PRO A 121 -13.06 6.72 22.56
C PRO A 121 -13.54 5.26 22.62
N TRP A 122 -14.83 5.07 22.91
CA TRP A 122 -15.48 3.75 22.96
C TRP A 122 -15.45 3.00 21.61
N LEU A 123 -15.31 3.73 20.51
CA LEU A 123 -15.20 3.17 19.15
C LEU A 123 -13.75 3.15 18.68
N GLY A 124 -12.99 4.22 18.88
CA GLY A 124 -11.60 4.34 18.43
C GLY A 124 -10.68 3.29 19.04
N ALA A 125 -10.78 3.05 20.34
CA ALA A 125 -9.94 2.10 21.05
C ALA A 125 -10.16 0.64 20.58
N PRO A 126 -11.39 0.09 20.48
CA PRO A 126 -11.61 -1.24 19.93
C PRO A 126 -11.20 -1.37 18.45
N LEU A 127 -11.46 -0.34 17.63
CA LEU A 127 -11.03 -0.35 16.23
C LEU A 127 -9.51 -0.42 16.08
N TRP A 128 -8.77 0.29 16.94
CA TRP A 128 -7.31 0.18 16.97
C TRP A 128 -6.87 -1.25 17.31
N GLY A 129 -7.43 -1.86 18.33
CA GLY A 129 -7.13 -3.23 18.73
C GLY A 129 -7.41 -4.23 17.61
N ILE A 130 -8.54 -4.12 16.93
CA ILE A 130 -8.88 -4.94 15.75
C ILE A 130 -7.87 -4.71 14.63
N ALA A 131 -7.55 -3.47 14.32
CA ALA A 131 -6.61 -3.11 13.26
C ALA A 131 -5.22 -3.68 13.50
N VAL A 132 -4.69 -3.55 14.72
CA VAL A 132 -3.39 -4.10 15.14
C VAL A 132 -3.38 -5.61 15.05
N THR A 133 -4.41 -6.28 15.55
CA THR A 133 -4.53 -7.75 15.48
C THR A 133 -4.56 -8.25 14.05
N LEU A 134 -5.37 -7.64 13.19
CA LEU A 134 -5.44 -7.98 11.77
C LEU A 134 -4.11 -7.71 11.06
N HIS A 135 -3.44 -6.61 11.39
CA HIS A 135 -2.14 -6.27 10.81
C HIS A 135 -1.08 -7.30 11.16
N LEU A 136 -0.99 -7.67 12.43
CA LEU A 136 -0.07 -8.70 12.92
C LEU A 136 -0.37 -10.05 12.26
N LEU A 137 -1.64 -10.42 12.10
CA LEU A 137 -2.03 -11.63 11.41
C LEU A 137 -1.55 -11.64 9.95
N VAL A 138 -1.76 -10.55 9.21
CA VAL A 138 -1.28 -10.42 7.82
C VAL A 138 0.25 -10.51 7.76
N ALA A 139 0.95 -9.81 8.64
CA ALA A 139 2.42 -9.87 8.73
C ALA A 139 2.90 -11.31 8.98
N MET A 140 2.27 -12.02 9.91
CA MET A 140 2.59 -13.40 10.26
C MET A 140 2.31 -14.38 9.10
N LEU A 141 1.19 -14.22 8.38
CA LEU A 141 0.87 -15.04 7.21
C LEU A 141 1.90 -14.85 6.08
N LEU A 142 2.34 -13.60 5.84
CA LEU A 142 3.40 -13.33 4.87
C LEU A 142 4.75 -13.90 5.32
N LEU A 143 5.11 -13.71 6.58
CA LEU A 143 6.35 -14.26 7.13
C LEU A 143 6.36 -15.79 7.01
N ARG A 144 5.27 -16.45 7.39
CA ARG A 144 5.10 -17.90 7.21
C ARG A 144 5.26 -18.33 5.75
N ARG A 145 4.72 -17.56 4.80
CA ARG A 145 4.87 -17.87 3.37
C ARG A 145 6.33 -17.81 2.93
N ILE A 146 7.08 -16.83 3.41
CA ILE A 146 8.52 -16.67 3.12
C ILE A 146 9.32 -17.81 3.75
N LEU A 147 9.11 -18.10 5.04
CA LEU A 147 9.83 -19.14 5.78
C LEU A 147 9.53 -20.56 5.26
N ALA A 148 8.34 -20.79 4.71
CA ALA A 148 7.98 -22.07 4.08
C ALA A 148 8.62 -22.29 2.69
N GLY A 149 9.59 -21.45 2.29
CA GLY A 149 10.25 -21.55 0.99
C GLY A 149 9.37 -21.15 -0.21
N ARG A 150 8.20 -20.57 0.05
CA ARG A 150 7.28 -20.07 -0.98
C ARG A 150 7.50 -18.59 -1.29
N GLY A 151 8.60 -18.04 -0.77
CA GLY A 151 9.05 -16.67 -1.07
C GLY A 151 9.74 -16.63 -2.43
N GLU A 152 9.19 -15.87 -3.36
CA GLU A 152 9.86 -15.55 -4.62
C GLU A 152 10.81 -14.37 -4.43
N ALA A 153 11.94 -14.33 -5.16
CA ALA A 153 12.86 -13.19 -5.12
C ALA A 153 12.15 -11.86 -5.47
N ALA A 154 11.07 -11.93 -6.27
CA ALA A 154 10.21 -10.79 -6.59
C ALA A 154 9.47 -10.21 -5.37
N MET A 155 9.27 -10.98 -4.29
CA MET A 155 8.68 -10.48 -3.03
C MET A 155 9.61 -9.49 -2.31
N LEU A 156 10.93 -9.59 -2.51
CA LEU A 156 11.90 -8.63 -1.96
C LEU A 156 11.82 -7.31 -2.73
N ALA A 157 10.71 -6.62 -2.59
CA ALA A 157 10.41 -5.33 -3.19
C ALA A 157 9.94 -4.35 -2.10
N PRO A 158 10.07 -3.02 -2.29
CA PRO A 158 9.72 -2.04 -1.28
C PRO A 158 8.34 -2.20 -0.62
N PRO A 159 7.27 -2.64 -1.31
CA PRO A 159 5.97 -2.90 -0.68
C PRO A 159 6.00 -3.93 0.46
N LEU A 160 7.01 -4.82 0.51
CA LEU A 160 7.17 -5.78 1.60
C LEU A 160 7.35 -5.10 2.96
N MET A 161 7.78 -3.83 2.98
CA MET A 161 7.85 -3.04 4.20
C MET A 161 6.47 -2.77 4.82
N ILE A 162 5.40 -2.71 4.03
CA ILE A 162 4.05 -2.38 4.53
C ILE A 162 3.60 -3.34 5.64
N PRO A 163 3.59 -4.69 5.45
CA PRO A 163 3.16 -5.62 6.49
C PRO A 163 4.15 -5.74 7.65
N PHE A 164 5.44 -5.53 7.43
CA PHE A 164 6.44 -5.77 8.47
C PHE A 164 6.76 -4.52 9.28
N VAL A 165 6.97 -3.39 8.63
CA VAL A 165 7.29 -2.13 9.31
C VAL A 165 6.02 -1.40 9.76
N GLY A 166 4.86 -1.69 9.18
CA GLY A 166 3.58 -1.11 9.59
C GLY A 166 3.25 -1.31 11.08
N ASN A 167 3.83 -2.34 11.72
CA ASN A 167 3.71 -2.55 13.15
C ASN A 167 4.28 -1.39 13.98
N VAL A 168 5.26 -0.64 13.47
CA VAL A 168 5.83 0.56 14.13
C VAL A 168 4.82 1.71 14.18
N LEU A 169 3.77 1.71 13.36
CA LEU A 169 2.71 2.72 13.40
C LEU A 169 1.72 2.50 14.56
N ALA A 170 1.54 1.26 15.01
CA ALA A 170 0.59 0.95 16.08
C ALA A 170 0.84 1.77 17.37
N PRO A 171 2.08 1.91 17.88
CA PRO A 171 2.37 2.71 19.08
C PRO A 171 2.11 4.20 18.91
N VAL A 172 2.19 4.75 17.71
CA VAL A 172 1.90 6.18 17.45
C VAL A 172 0.50 6.56 17.96
N PHE A 173 -0.42 5.62 17.91
CA PHE A 173 -1.81 5.82 18.34
C PHE A 173 -2.12 5.15 19.67
N GLY A 174 -1.62 3.92 19.86
CA GLY A 174 -1.98 3.07 20.99
C GLY A 174 -1.53 3.62 22.34
N VAL A 175 -0.40 4.33 22.40
CA VAL A 175 0.07 4.98 23.65
C VAL A 175 -0.94 6.02 24.13
N GLY A 176 -1.41 6.90 23.25
CA GLY A 176 -2.42 7.92 23.57
C GLY A 176 -3.79 7.35 23.92
N MET A 177 -4.07 6.09 23.53
CA MET A 177 -5.29 5.35 23.88
C MET A 177 -5.15 4.53 25.18
N GLY A 178 -3.97 4.56 25.85
CA GLY A 178 -3.70 3.81 27.07
C GLY A 178 -3.15 2.39 26.86
N PHE A 179 -2.95 1.94 25.61
CA PHE A 179 -2.42 0.59 25.30
C PHE A 179 -0.89 0.55 25.26
N VAL A 180 -0.23 1.02 26.34
CA VAL A 180 1.22 1.22 26.40
C VAL A 180 1.99 -0.09 26.14
N GLN A 181 1.65 -1.19 26.86
CA GLN A 181 2.33 -2.47 26.71
C GLN A 181 2.18 -3.06 25.31
N ALA A 182 0.96 -3.07 24.78
CA ALA A 182 0.70 -3.53 23.41
C ALA A 182 1.47 -2.70 22.38
N SER A 183 1.55 -1.38 22.60
CA SER A 183 2.32 -0.46 21.76
C SER A 183 3.81 -0.79 21.77
N TRP A 184 4.41 -1.06 22.92
CA TRP A 184 5.81 -1.48 23.02
C TRP A 184 6.06 -2.84 22.35
N MET A 185 5.14 -3.80 22.50
CA MET A 185 5.24 -5.09 21.82
C MET A 185 5.22 -4.89 20.29
N MET A 186 4.30 -4.10 19.76
CA MET A 186 4.17 -3.85 18.32
C MET A 186 5.40 -3.11 17.78
N PHE A 187 5.93 -2.14 18.54
CA PHE A 187 7.16 -1.46 18.19
C PHE A 187 8.33 -2.44 18.09
N GLY A 188 8.51 -3.29 19.10
CA GLY A 188 9.56 -4.31 19.10
C GLY A 188 9.47 -5.27 17.93
N VAL A 189 8.27 -5.80 17.65
CA VAL A 189 8.01 -6.65 16.47
C VAL A 189 8.36 -5.91 15.18
N GLY A 190 7.89 -4.68 15.04
CA GLY A 190 8.15 -3.87 13.84
C GLY A 190 9.64 -3.59 13.61
N ILE A 191 10.39 -3.23 14.68
CA ILE A 191 11.83 -2.98 14.59
C ILE A 191 12.61 -4.25 14.24
N ILE A 192 12.28 -5.39 14.86
CA ILE A 192 12.95 -6.68 14.56
C ILE A 192 12.71 -7.06 13.10
N LEU A 193 11.46 -6.96 12.62
CA LEU A 193 11.13 -7.27 11.22
C LEU A 193 11.77 -6.28 10.25
N TRP A 194 11.84 -5.00 10.61
CA TRP A 194 12.54 -3.98 9.82
C TRP A 194 14.03 -4.30 9.68
N LEU A 195 14.71 -4.58 10.79
CA LEU A 195 16.13 -4.93 10.79
C LEU A 195 16.41 -6.22 10.01
N ALA A 196 15.48 -7.17 10.00
CA ALA A 196 15.61 -8.39 9.22
C ALA A 196 15.40 -8.16 7.71
N VAL A 197 14.43 -7.34 7.32
CA VAL A 197 14.03 -7.16 5.92
C VAL A 197 14.83 -6.07 5.21
N GLN A 198 15.20 -4.99 5.90
CA GLN A 198 15.89 -3.85 5.32
C GLN A 198 17.21 -4.22 4.64
N PRO A 199 18.13 -5.02 5.25
CA PRO A 199 19.37 -5.41 4.59
C PRO A 199 19.12 -6.24 3.33
N LEU A 200 18.11 -7.11 3.33
CA LEU A 200 17.75 -7.93 2.16
C LEU A 200 17.26 -7.06 1.00
N LEU A 201 16.47 -6.03 1.28
CA LEU A 201 16.01 -5.07 0.27
C LEU A 201 17.18 -4.25 -0.28
N LEU A 202 18.05 -3.77 0.58
CA LEU A 202 19.25 -3.03 0.17
C LEU A 202 20.19 -3.92 -0.66
N HIS A 203 20.45 -5.15 -0.23
CA HIS A 203 21.24 -6.11 -1.00
C HIS A 203 20.64 -6.31 -2.40
N ARG A 204 19.32 -6.51 -2.49
CA ARG A 204 18.67 -6.66 -3.79
C ARG A 204 18.76 -5.40 -4.65
N LEU A 205 18.66 -4.20 -4.04
CA LEU A 205 18.76 -2.94 -4.77
C LEU A 205 20.15 -2.75 -5.41
N PHE A 206 21.22 -3.14 -4.69
CA PHE A 206 22.60 -2.96 -5.13
C PHE A 206 23.14 -4.13 -5.96
N ALA A 207 22.76 -5.37 -5.64
CA ALA A 207 23.31 -6.59 -6.25
C ALA A 207 22.30 -7.36 -7.12
N GLY A 208 21.03 -6.95 -7.12
CA GLY A 208 19.95 -7.61 -7.86
C GLY A 208 19.91 -7.26 -9.34
N PRO A 209 19.10 -7.97 -10.14
CA PRO A 209 18.88 -7.65 -11.54
C PRO A 209 18.27 -6.25 -11.68
N PRO A 210 18.61 -5.55 -12.79
CA PRO A 210 18.09 -4.21 -13.04
C PRO A 210 16.55 -4.17 -13.03
N LEU A 211 16.00 -3.03 -12.68
CA LEU A 211 14.54 -2.81 -12.67
C LEU A 211 13.93 -3.12 -14.05
N PRO A 212 12.68 -3.59 -14.11
CA PRO A 212 11.99 -3.80 -15.37
C PRO A 212 12.05 -2.57 -16.28
N PRO A 213 12.21 -2.71 -17.61
CA PRO A 213 12.43 -1.59 -18.52
C PRO A 213 11.37 -0.48 -18.44
N GLY A 214 10.10 -0.85 -18.13
CA GLY A 214 9.02 0.11 -17.94
C GLY A 214 9.24 1.04 -16.73
N LEU A 215 9.76 0.51 -15.63
CA LEU A 215 10.04 1.28 -14.41
C LEU A 215 11.29 2.14 -14.58
N GLN A 216 12.31 1.63 -15.31
CA GLN A 216 13.51 2.41 -15.68
C GLN A 216 13.13 3.65 -16.50
N ARG A 217 12.25 3.51 -17.50
CA ARG A 217 11.77 4.63 -18.32
C ARG A 217 11.04 5.67 -17.48
N LEU A 218 10.14 5.26 -16.57
CA LEU A 218 9.42 6.18 -15.69
C LEU A 218 10.37 6.99 -14.80
N ILE A 219 11.41 6.33 -14.24
CA ILE A 219 12.43 7.00 -13.43
C ILE A 219 13.24 7.98 -14.29
N ALA A 220 13.69 7.55 -15.48
CA ALA A 220 14.44 8.40 -16.39
C ALA A 220 13.62 9.64 -16.83
N GLU A 221 12.34 9.48 -17.16
CA GLU A 221 11.44 10.59 -17.50
C GLU A 221 11.20 11.53 -16.32
N ALA A 222 11.06 11.01 -15.11
CA ALA A 222 10.92 11.82 -13.91
C ALA A 222 12.19 12.63 -13.61
N THR A 223 13.37 12.03 -13.79
CA THR A 223 14.67 12.68 -13.54
C THR A 223 15.02 13.69 -14.64
N ALA A 224 14.57 13.49 -15.86
CA ALA A 224 14.84 14.42 -16.96
C ALA A 224 13.98 15.72 -16.90
N ARG A 225 12.97 15.76 -16.02
CA ARG A 225 12.07 16.91 -15.82
C ARG A 225 12.46 17.78 -14.62
N THR A 226 13.46 17.39 -13.87
CA THR A 226 14.04 18.15 -12.75
C THR A 226 15.33 18.83 -13.16
#